data_417737b3ce05bba2a262c8bd68caac67
#
_entry.id   417737b3ce05bba2a262c8bd68caac67
#
_cell.length_a   1.000
_cell.length_b   1.000
_cell.length_c   1.000
_cell.angle_alpha   90.00
_cell.angle_beta   90.00
_cell.angle_gamma   90.00
#
_symmetry.space_group_name_H-M   'P 1'
#
loop_
_entity.id
_entity.type
_entity.pdbx_description
1 polymer ?
#
loop_
_entity_poly.entity_id
_entity_poly.type
_entity_poly.pdbx_seq_one_letter_code
_entity_poly.pdbx_strand_id
1 'polypeptide(L)'
;MKTGHNGIVNDAQGRVKCVFCVVQIPKAFSCIEQHIHGSKHKETLEIMTDNGIFHNEDNTMYCKPCKTILNNDESASQHVDGDQHSNWIAAIEDLIGGEFINLDSYLCSAKYEEDIRCDLCETAFPFTLALLEKHVNSHDHRVHLAEKLKTLNGIFPVENGEEVWCKLCDVYIENKVQAILDHIDDDELHMKWFASMDDIIEDHDISLDEFLSEEHHTTAECGKCNMEIDCTTENLEDHVFSETHLNQFD
;
A
#
# COMPACT_ATOMS: atom_id res chain seq x y z
N MET A 1 -3.86 24.35 -6.74
CA MET A 1 -4.63 23.64 -7.80
C MET A 1 -4.59 22.17 -7.46
N LYS A 2 -5.72 21.50 -7.31
CA LYS A 2 -5.69 20.04 -7.18
C LYS A 2 -5.30 19.47 -8.54
N THR A 3 -4.09 18.93 -8.65
CA THR A 3 -3.68 18.14 -9.82
C THR A 3 -4.58 16.90 -9.85
N GLY A 4 -5.26 16.66 -10.99
CA GLY A 4 -5.91 15.37 -11.20
C GLY A 4 -4.83 14.26 -11.21
N HIS A 5 -5.23 13.03 -10.92
CA HIS A 5 -4.36 11.84 -10.84
C HIS A 5 -3.35 11.69 -12.00
N ASN A 6 -3.65 12.27 -13.17
CA ASN A 6 -2.78 12.25 -14.35
C ASN A 6 -2.07 13.60 -14.62
N GLY A 7 -1.99 14.51 -13.65
CA GLY A 7 -1.30 15.80 -13.83
C GLY A 7 -1.90 16.72 -14.90
N ILE A 8 -3.16 16.50 -15.29
CA ILE A 8 -3.84 17.32 -16.29
C ILE A 8 -4.51 18.51 -15.59
N VAL A 9 -4.10 19.71 -15.95
CA VAL A 9 -4.59 20.97 -15.35
C VAL A 9 -4.99 21.98 -16.42
N ASN A 10 -5.84 22.95 -16.05
CA ASN A 10 -6.05 24.15 -16.86
C ASN A 10 -5.06 25.25 -16.40
N ASP A 11 -4.34 25.83 -17.36
CA ASP A 11 -3.50 27.00 -17.09
C ASP A 11 -4.35 28.28 -16.85
N ALA A 12 -3.71 29.37 -16.49
CA ALA A 12 -4.36 30.65 -16.23
C ALA A 12 -5.13 31.22 -17.45
N GLN A 13 -4.80 30.75 -18.66
CA GLN A 13 -5.49 31.12 -19.90
C GLN A 13 -6.60 30.12 -20.30
N GLY A 14 -6.88 29.12 -19.46
CA GLY A 14 -7.87 28.08 -19.72
C GLY A 14 -7.45 27.03 -20.74
N ARG A 15 -6.14 26.93 -21.08
CA ARG A 15 -5.58 25.86 -21.92
C ARG A 15 -5.28 24.63 -21.06
N VAL A 16 -5.41 23.46 -21.65
CA VAL A 16 -5.10 22.20 -21.00
C VAL A 16 -3.59 21.94 -21.06
N LYS A 17 -2.98 21.65 -19.94
CA LYS A 17 -1.55 21.34 -19.80
C LYS A 17 -1.36 20.08 -18.99
N CYS A 18 -0.47 19.20 -19.43
CA CYS A 18 0.09 18.15 -18.57
C CYS A 18 1.28 18.71 -17.81
N VAL A 19 1.23 18.68 -16.47
CA VAL A 19 2.32 19.18 -15.62
C VAL A 19 3.50 18.20 -15.54
N PHE A 20 3.25 16.91 -15.78
CA PHE A 20 4.30 15.90 -15.82
C PHE A 20 5.11 15.93 -17.12
N CYS A 21 4.45 15.95 -18.26
CA CYS A 21 5.12 16.01 -19.57
C CYS A 21 5.50 17.43 -20.01
N VAL A 22 5.07 18.47 -19.28
CA VAL A 22 5.25 19.91 -19.60
C VAL A 22 4.76 20.30 -21.00
N VAL A 23 3.68 19.64 -21.46
CA VAL A 23 3.11 19.88 -22.80
C VAL A 23 1.71 20.48 -22.71
N GLN A 24 1.37 21.32 -23.66
CA GLN A 24 0.00 21.77 -23.88
C GLN A 24 -0.74 20.75 -24.72
N ILE A 25 -1.97 20.44 -24.30
CA ILE A 25 -2.84 19.47 -24.97
C ILE A 25 -4.05 20.21 -25.51
N PRO A 26 -4.49 19.94 -26.75
CA PRO A 26 -5.76 20.44 -27.24
C PRO A 26 -6.89 20.06 -26.29
N LYS A 27 -7.85 20.98 -26.04
CA LYS A 27 -8.93 20.81 -25.05
C LYS A 27 -9.99 19.77 -25.46
N ALA A 28 -9.74 18.97 -26.49
CA ALA A 28 -10.59 17.88 -26.90
C ALA A 28 -10.36 16.66 -25.99
N PHE A 29 -11.44 16.01 -25.53
CA PHE A 29 -11.37 14.85 -24.64
C PHE A 29 -10.48 13.73 -25.25
N SER A 30 -10.64 13.45 -26.55
CA SER A 30 -9.84 12.44 -27.27
C SER A 30 -8.33 12.73 -27.26
N CYS A 31 -7.92 14.01 -27.33
CA CYS A 31 -6.51 14.39 -27.27
C CYS A 31 -5.93 14.20 -25.86
N ILE A 32 -6.74 14.48 -24.84
CA ILE A 32 -6.36 14.25 -23.43
C ILE A 32 -6.23 12.76 -23.18
N GLU A 33 -7.22 11.95 -23.58
CA GLU A 33 -7.17 10.49 -23.46
C GLU A 33 -5.96 9.90 -24.19
N GLN A 34 -5.73 10.29 -25.44
CA GLN A 34 -4.58 9.82 -26.20
C GLN A 34 -3.25 10.18 -25.51
N HIS A 35 -3.16 11.35 -24.89
CA HIS A 35 -1.96 11.77 -24.17
C HIS A 35 -1.73 10.92 -22.92
N ILE A 36 -2.74 10.78 -22.04
CA ILE A 36 -2.60 10.04 -20.78
C ILE A 36 -2.36 8.54 -20.96
N HIS A 37 -2.83 7.96 -22.09
CA HIS A 37 -2.58 6.56 -22.43
C HIS A 37 -1.30 6.35 -23.26
N GLY A 38 -0.62 7.43 -23.64
CA GLY A 38 0.66 7.35 -24.37
C GLY A 38 1.79 6.82 -23.49
N SER A 39 2.69 5.98 -24.07
CA SER A 39 3.82 5.38 -23.37
C SER A 39 4.69 6.43 -22.66
N LYS A 40 5.02 7.52 -23.36
CA LYS A 40 5.82 8.60 -22.79
C LYS A 40 5.17 9.25 -21.55
N HIS A 41 3.84 9.42 -21.54
CA HIS A 41 3.14 9.96 -20.37
C HIS A 41 3.19 8.99 -19.20
N LYS A 42 2.98 7.69 -19.45
CA LYS A 42 3.03 6.65 -18.43
C LYS A 42 4.41 6.55 -17.79
N GLU A 43 5.46 6.47 -18.60
CA GLU A 43 6.86 6.46 -18.12
C GLU A 43 7.19 7.71 -17.28
N THR A 44 6.78 8.90 -17.77
CA THR A 44 7.02 10.15 -17.03
C THR A 44 6.23 10.19 -15.73
N LEU A 45 4.98 9.69 -15.74
CA LEU A 45 4.13 9.62 -14.55
C LEU A 45 4.74 8.70 -13.49
N GLU A 46 5.18 7.50 -13.88
CA GLU A 46 5.83 6.52 -13.03
C GLU A 46 7.09 7.12 -12.38
N ILE A 47 8.03 7.66 -13.17
CA ILE A 47 9.24 8.30 -12.63
C ILE A 47 8.90 9.44 -11.66
N MET A 48 7.85 10.23 -11.94
CA MET A 48 7.51 11.39 -11.12
C MET A 48 6.74 11.04 -9.87
N THR A 49 5.73 10.16 -9.98
CA THR A 49 4.87 9.82 -8.84
C THR A 49 5.60 8.95 -7.84
N ASP A 50 6.26 7.90 -8.29
CA ASP A 50 6.89 6.91 -7.42
C ASP A 50 8.18 7.45 -6.77
N ASN A 51 8.78 8.47 -7.40
CA ASN A 51 10.05 9.04 -6.93
C ASN A 51 9.96 10.49 -6.44
N GLY A 52 8.76 11.08 -6.44
CA GLY A 52 8.58 12.48 -6.00
C GLY A 52 9.38 13.51 -6.83
N ILE A 53 9.44 13.30 -8.15
CA ILE A 53 10.13 14.20 -9.08
C ILE A 53 9.12 15.19 -9.68
N PHE A 54 9.46 16.49 -9.73
CA PHE A 54 8.61 17.56 -10.23
C PHE A 54 9.32 18.40 -11.29
N HIS A 55 8.60 18.74 -12.36
CA HIS A 55 9.08 19.73 -13.33
C HIS A 55 9.00 21.16 -12.80
N ASN A 56 10.03 21.93 -13.09
CA ASN A 56 10.08 23.37 -12.90
C ASN A 56 9.67 24.11 -14.19
N GLU A 57 9.37 25.40 -14.07
CA GLU A 57 8.99 26.25 -15.23
C GLU A 57 10.15 26.48 -16.21
N ASP A 58 11.39 26.37 -15.74
CA ASP A 58 12.63 26.52 -16.51
C ASP A 58 13.13 25.23 -17.17
N ASN A 59 12.31 24.20 -17.24
CA ASN A 59 12.63 22.85 -17.73
C ASN A 59 13.66 22.08 -16.89
N THR A 60 14.02 22.57 -15.71
CA THR A 60 14.70 21.74 -14.73
C THR A 60 13.69 20.85 -13.97
N MET A 61 14.18 19.86 -13.25
CA MET A 61 13.38 19.02 -12.37
C MET A 61 13.81 19.18 -10.92
N TYR A 62 12.94 18.84 -10.02
CA TYR A 62 13.19 18.87 -8.58
C TYR A 62 12.84 17.53 -7.96
N CYS A 63 13.81 16.91 -7.31
CA CYS A 63 13.57 15.73 -6.49
C CYS A 63 13.17 16.18 -5.08
N LYS A 64 11.93 15.89 -4.70
CA LYS A 64 11.36 16.26 -3.38
C LYS A 64 12.03 15.49 -2.24
N PRO A 65 12.20 14.15 -2.31
CA PRO A 65 12.95 13.40 -1.31
C PRO A 65 14.37 13.92 -1.05
N CYS A 66 15.14 14.11 -2.12
CA CYS A 66 16.56 14.50 -2.02
C CYS A 66 16.76 16.03 -1.95
N LYS A 67 15.70 16.83 -2.11
CA LYS A 67 15.73 18.31 -2.14
C LYS A 67 16.74 18.87 -3.15
N THR A 68 16.86 18.20 -4.31
CA THR A 68 17.88 18.46 -5.34
C THR A 68 17.22 18.89 -6.65
N ILE A 69 17.88 19.88 -7.35
CA ILE A 69 17.51 20.30 -8.70
C ILE A 69 18.27 19.45 -9.70
N LEU A 70 17.55 18.92 -10.69
CA LEU A 70 18.05 18.09 -11.77
C LEU A 70 17.88 18.83 -13.09
N ASN A 71 18.87 18.74 -13.98
CA ASN A 71 18.94 19.62 -15.15
C ASN A 71 17.95 19.26 -16.27
N ASN A 72 17.61 17.97 -16.40
CA ASN A 72 16.72 17.42 -17.45
C ASN A 72 16.25 16.01 -17.09
N ASP A 73 15.44 15.42 -17.96
CA ASP A 73 14.87 14.09 -17.80
C ASP A 73 15.95 12.99 -17.64
N GLU A 74 17.06 13.07 -18.40
CA GLU A 74 18.16 12.12 -18.31
C GLU A 74 18.86 12.19 -16.94
N SER A 75 19.07 13.42 -16.43
CA SER A 75 19.61 13.62 -15.07
C SER A 75 18.65 13.12 -14.01
N ALA A 76 17.34 13.18 -14.25
CA ALA A 76 16.32 12.65 -13.33
C ALA A 76 16.35 11.13 -13.28
N SER A 77 16.37 10.46 -14.44
CA SER A 77 16.53 8.99 -14.49
C SER A 77 17.81 8.54 -13.78
N GLN A 78 18.96 9.14 -14.11
CA GLN A 78 20.22 8.80 -13.46
C GLN A 78 20.22 9.06 -11.94
N HIS A 79 19.49 10.08 -11.49
CA HIS A 79 19.36 10.40 -10.07
C HIS A 79 18.49 9.37 -9.34
N VAL A 80 17.36 8.96 -9.93
CA VAL A 80 16.45 7.94 -9.38
C VAL A 80 17.17 6.59 -9.26
N ASP A 81 17.94 6.19 -10.28
CA ASP A 81 18.74 4.98 -10.28
C ASP A 81 20.00 5.07 -9.39
N GLY A 82 20.30 6.25 -8.86
CA GLY A 82 21.49 6.48 -8.05
C GLY A 82 21.30 6.08 -6.59
N ASP A 83 22.40 5.61 -5.98
CA ASP A 83 22.43 5.08 -4.59
C ASP A 83 21.78 6.01 -3.56
N GLN A 84 21.92 7.34 -3.71
CA GLN A 84 21.38 8.29 -2.74
C GLN A 84 19.85 8.27 -2.72
N HIS A 85 19.21 8.25 -3.90
CA HIS A 85 17.75 8.22 -4.01
C HIS A 85 17.19 6.87 -3.63
N SER A 86 17.77 5.80 -4.20
CA SER A 86 17.34 4.43 -3.93
C SER A 86 17.47 4.05 -2.45
N ASN A 87 18.58 4.42 -1.80
CA ASN A 87 18.76 4.18 -0.36
C ASN A 87 17.77 4.98 0.49
N TRP A 88 17.37 6.19 0.04
CA TRP A 88 16.36 6.98 0.74
C TRP A 88 14.99 6.29 0.68
N ILE A 89 14.56 5.85 -0.52
CA ILE A 89 13.29 5.11 -0.70
C ILE A 89 13.31 3.84 0.15
N ALA A 90 14.34 3.00 0.00
CA ALA A 90 14.45 1.74 0.74
C ALA A 90 14.41 1.94 2.27
N ALA A 91 15.08 2.97 2.79
CA ALA A 91 15.04 3.26 4.23
C ALA A 91 13.64 3.70 4.72
N ILE A 92 12.85 4.37 3.86
CA ILE A 92 11.48 4.72 4.20
C ILE A 92 10.57 3.49 4.12
N GLU A 93 10.67 2.71 3.05
CA GLU A 93 9.88 1.48 2.87
C GLU A 93 10.11 0.49 4.01
N ASP A 94 11.36 0.33 4.46
CA ASP A 94 11.71 -0.50 5.63
C ASP A 94 11.06 0.02 6.91
N LEU A 95 11.00 1.36 7.10
CA LEU A 95 10.40 1.97 8.28
C LEU A 95 8.87 1.93 8.28
N ILE A 96 8.24 2.00 7.10
CA ILE A 96 6.77 2.06 6.98
C ILE A 96 6.13 0.71 6.63
N GLY A 97 6.93 -0.33 6.41
CA GLY A 97 6.42 -1.66 6.11
C GLY A 97 5.40 -2.14 7.15
N GLY A 98 4.17 -2.39 6.73
CA GLY A 98 3.07 -2.78 7.62
C GLY A 98 2.50 -1.69 8.55
N GLU A 99 3.03 -0.45 8.52
CA GLU A 99 2.62 0.64 9.42
C GLU A 99 1.45 1.50 8.90
N PHE A 100 0.87 1.15 7.74
CA PHE A 100 -0.22 1.92 7.10
C PHE A 100 0.10 3.42 6.89
N ILE A 101 1.36 3.71 6.60
CA ILE A 101 1.83 5.05 6.23
C ILE A 101 1.73 5.19 4.71
N ASN A 102 1.04 6.22 4.26
CA ASN A 102 0.85 6.49 2.84
C ASN A 102 2.00 7.35 2.28
N LEU A 103 3.05 6.71 1.78
CA LEU A 103 4.21 7.39 1.16
C LEU A 103 3.79 8.16 -0.09
N ASP A 104 2.85 7.67 -0.88
CA ASP A 104 2.33 8.35 -2.07
C ASP A 104 1.71 9.70 -1.72
N SER A 105 1.09 9.83 -0.54
CA SER A 105 0.56 11.11 -0.07
C SER A 105 1.64 12.20 0.00
N TYR A 106 2.88 11.81 0.29
CA TYR A 106 4.04 12.70 0.25
C TYR A 106 4.63 12.83 -1.16
N LEU A 107 4.93 11.72 -1.84
CA LEU A 107 5.59 11.74 -3.15
C LEU A 107 4.75 12.44 -4.22
N CYS A 108 3.44 12.17 -4.25
CA CYS A 108 2.51 12.70 -5.26
C CYS A 108 1.85 14.03 -4.87
N SER A 109 2.05 14.54 -3.65
CA SER A 109 1.51 15.85 -3.23
C SER A 109 2.20 17.00 -3.95
N ALA A 110 1.71 18.24 -3.78
CA ALA A 110 2.34 19.39 -4.42
C ALA A 110 3.82 19.52 -4.02
N LYS A 111 4.65 20.02 -4.95
CA LYS A 111 6.12 20.12 -4.82
C LYS A 111 6.62 20.64 -3.47
N TYR A 112 5.89 21.56 -2.84
CA TYR A 112 6.25 22.21 -1.56
C TYR A 112 5.36 21.77 -0.40
N GLU A 113 4.50 20.78 -0.60
CA GLU A 113 3.69 20.16 0.43
C GLU A 113 4.51 19.03 1.04
N GLU A 114 4.94 19.19 2.28
CA GLU A 114 5.91 18.30 2.92
C GLU A 114 5.26 17.34 3.94
N ASP A 115 3.93 17.20 3.91
CA ASP A 115 3.24 16.32 4.84
C ASP A 115 3.12 14.90 4.30
N ILE A 116 3.32 13.92 5.19
CA ILE A 116 3.01 12.50 4.96
C ILE A 116 1.77 12.13 5.78
N ARG A 117 0.97 11.20 5.28
CA ARG A 117 -0.26 10.77 5.92
C ARG A 117 -0.13 9.37 6.51
N CYS A 118 -0.58 9.21 7.74
CA CYS A 118 -0.89 7.91 8.33
C CYS A 118 -2.38 7.62 8.15
N ASP A 119 -2.71 6.59 7.37
CA ASP A 119 -4.10 6.22 7.12
C ASP A 119 -4.73 5.52 8.34
N LEU A 120 -3.91 4.87 9.17
CA LEU A 120 -4.34 4.22 10.40
C LEU A 120 -4.77 5.21 11.49
N CYS A 121 -3.98 6.27 11.70
CA CYS A 121 -4.27 7.32 12.68
C CYS A 121 -5.13 8.46 12.10
N GLU A 122 -5.42 8.44 10.80
CA GLU A 122 -6.11 9.50 10.04
C GLU A 122 -5.46 10.89 10.20
N THR A 123 -4.13 10.92 10.42
CA THR A 123 -3.37 12.14 10.66
C THR A 123 -2.36 12.40 9.57
N ALA A 124 -2.06 13.69 9.33
CA ALA A 124 -0.96 14.12 8.48
C ALA A 124 0.03 14.94 9.31
N PHE A 125 1.33 14.78 9.04
CA PHE A 125 2.38 15.48 9.75
C PHE A 125 3.56 15.78 8.80
N PRO A 126 4.38 16.83 9.10
CA PRO A 126 5.53 17.15 8.29
C PRO A 126 6.48 15.97 8.17
N PHE A 127 6.86 15.64 6.93
CA PHE A 127 7.71 14.49 6.67
C PHE A 127 9.18 14.78 6.97
N THR A 128 9.68 14.15 8.00
CA THR A 128 11.11 13.91 8.26
C THR A 128 11.25 12.51 8.83
N LEU A 129 12.36 11.83 8.57
CA LEU A 129 12.62 10.50 9.15
C LEU A 129 12.39 10.46 10.65
N ALA A 130 12.89 11.46 11.39
CA ALA A 130 12.75 11.52 12.85
C ALA A 130 11.28 11.68 13.31
N LEU A 131 10.45 12.42 12.58
CA LEU A 131 9.03 12.55 12.90
C LEU A 131 8.25 11.29 12.52
N LEU A 132 8.59 10.67 11.40
CA LEU A 132 8.01 9.41 10.98
C LEU A 132 8.33 8.30 12.00
N GLU A 133 9.60 8.11 12.33
CA GLU A 133 10.05 7.16 13.36
C GLU A 133 9.38 7.42 14.71
N LYS A 134 9.29 8.68 15.12
CA LYS A 134 8.58 9.07 16.34
C LYS A 134 7.10 8.72 16.29
N HIS A 135 6.45 8.91 15.11
CA HIS A 135 5.03 8.61 14.95
C HIS A 135 4.77 7.11 15.03
N VAL A 136 5.46 6.28 14.22
CA VAL A 136 5.25 4.81 14.21
C VAL A 136 5.58 4.16 15.56
N ASN A 137 6.50 4.73 16.32
CA ASN A 137 6.81 4.27 17.68
C ASN A 137 5.96 4.93 18.78
N SER A 138 5.00 5.81 18.44
CA SER A 138 4.12 6.41 19.43
C SER A 138 3.13 5.38 19.99
N HIS A 139 2.75 5.56 21.25
CA HIS A 139 1.77 4.71 21.90
C HIS A 139 0.44 4.66 21.12
N ASP A 140 -0.05 5.82 20.68
CA ASP A 140 -1.33 5.92 19.97
C ASP A 140 -1.30 5.17 18.63
N HIS A 141 -0.21 5.32 17.85
CA HIS A 141 -0.06 4.59 16.59
C HIS A 141 0.00 3.08 16.82
N ARG A 142 0.79 2.62 17.80
CA ARG A 142 0.93 1.19 18.14
C ARG A 142 -0.38 0.56 18.62
N VAL A 143 -1.23 1.32 19.34
CA VAL A 143 -2.56 0.87 19.75
C VAL A 143 -3.46 0.67 18.52
N HIS A 144 -3.53 1.67 17.62
CA HIS A 144 -4.32 1.56 16.39
C HIS A 144 -3.82 0.42 15.50
N LEU A 145 -2.50 0.23 15.40
CA LEU A 145 -1.89 -0.85 14.65
C LEU A 145 -2.31 -2.22 15.19
N ALA A 146 -2.20 -2.42 16.51
CA ALA A 146 -2.62 -3.67 17.14
C ALA A 146 -4.11 -3.96 16.91
N GLU A 147 -4.99 -2.95 17.05
CA GLU A 147 -6.42 -3.13 16.78
C GLU A 147 -6.71 -3.46 15.31
N LYS A 148 -6.00 -2.81 14.37
CA LYS A 148 -6.14 -3.12 12.95
C LYS A 148 -5.65 -4.53 12.63
N LEU A 149 -4.47 -4.89 13.15
CA LEU A 149 -3.87 -6.20 12.91
C LEU A 149 -4.68 -7.35 13.52
N LYS A 150 -5.34 -7.15 14.68
CA LYS A 150 -6.26 -8.15 15.24
C LYS A 150 -7.30 -8.59 14.22
N THR A 151 -8.00 -7.65 13.58
CA THR A 151 -9.03 -7.95 12.59
C THR A 151 -8.52 -8.60 11.32
N LEU A 152 -7.27 -8.34 10.94
CA LEU A 152 -6.64 -8.93 9.75
C LEU A 152 -6.04 -10.31 10.01
N ASN A 153 -5.87 -10.69 11.29
CA ASN A 153 -5.14 -11.88 11.71
C ASN A 153 -6.01 -12.86 12.53
N GLY A 154 -7.33 -12.71 12.52
CA GLY A 154 -8.23 -13.62 13.22
C GLY A 154 -8.04 -13.63 14.74
N ILE A 155 -7.74 -12.46 15.33
CA ILE A 155 -7.53 -12.30 16.77
C ILE A 155 -8.75 -11.61 17.40
N PHE A 156 -9.40 -12.28 18.35
CA PHE A 156 -10.68 -11.88 18.93
C PHE A 156 -10.58 -11.61 20.43
N PRO A 157 -11.36 -10.64 20.95
CA PRO A 157 -11.42 -10.38 22.39
C PRO A 157 -12.08 -11.54 23.12
N VAL A 158 -11.63 -11.85 24.36
CA VAL A 158 -12.31 -12.77 25.27
C VAL A 158 -13.01 -12.01 26.41
N GLU A 159 -14.02 -12.64 27.03
CA GLU A 159 -14.90 -12.00 28.01
C GLU A 159 -14.16 -11.34 29.20
N ASN A 160 -12.99 -11.87 29.59
CA ASN A 160 -12.23 -11.34 30.72
C ASN A 160 -11.53 -10.00 30.40
N GLY A 161 -11.37 -9.65 29.12
CA GLY A 161 -10.69 -8.44 28.64
C GLY A 161 -9.17 -8.40 28.88
N GLU A 162 -8.61 -9.38 29.60
CA GLU A 162 -7.17 -9.47 29.90
C GLU A 162 -6.42 -10.23 28.81
N GLU A 163 -7.12 -11.02 28.00
CA GLU A 163 -6.58 -11.84 26.94
C GLU A 163 -7.34 -11.61 25.63
N VAL A 164 -6.74 -12.01 24.53
CA VAL A 164 -7.34 -12.18 23.20
C VAL A 164 -7.08 -13.60 22.73
N TRP A 165 -7.95 -14.13 21.89
CA TRP A 165 -7.82 -15.46 21.31
C TRP A 165 -7.44 -15.37 19.84
N CYS A 166 -6.38 -16.04 19.45
CA CYS A 166 -6.01 -16.21 18.05
C CYS A 166 -6.68 -17.46 17.48
N LYS A 167 -7.58 -17.26 16.54
CA LYS A 167 -8.35 -18.31 15.86
C LYS A 167 -7.46 -19.24 15.02
N LEU A 168 -6.42 -18.68 14.37
CA LEU A 168 -5.51 -19.43 13.50
C LEU A 168 -4.61 -20.39 14.27
N CYS A 169 -4.12 -19.95 15.43
CA CYS A 169 -3.17 -20.70 16.25
C CYS A 169 -3.85 -21.47 17.39
N ASP A 170 -5.12 -21.18 17.66
CA ASP A 170 -5.90 -21.68 18.80
C ASP A 170 -5.21 -21.43 20.15
N VAL A 171 -4.67 -20.21 20.34
CA VAL A 171 -3.97 -19.79 21.56
C VAL A 171 -4.55 -18.52 22.15
N TYR A 172 -4.42 -18.36 23.46
CA TYR A 172 -4.74 -17.13 24.17
C TYR A 172 -3.47 -16.29 24.37
N ILE A 173 -3.57 -14.98 24.12
CA ILE A 173 -2.50 -14.00 24.14
C ILE A 173 -2.89 -12.92 25.12
N GLU A 174 -1.95 -12.42 25.92
CA GLU A 174 -2.17 -11.26 26.78
C GLU A 174 -2.64 -10.07 25.94
N ASN A 175 -3.75 -9.41 26.32
CA ASN A 175 -4.32 -8.26 25.59
C ASN A 175 -3.46 -7.00 25.78
N LYS A 176 -2.20 -7.10 25.37
CA LYS A 176 -1.24 -6.01 25.32
C LYS A 176 -0.71 -5.84 23.91
N VAL A 177 -0.54 -4.59 23.47
CA VAL A 177 -0.07 -4.23 22.13
C VAL A 177 1.15 -5.06 21.73
N GLN A 178 2.19 -5.07 22.55
CA GLN A 178 3.43 -5.77 22.21
C GLN A 178 3.25 -7.29 22.13
N ALA A 179 2.51 -7.89 23.05
CA ALA A 179 2.26 -9.34 23.01
C ALA A 179 1.48 -9.79 21.78
N ILE A 180 0.55 -8.94 21.30
CA ILE A 180 -0.22 -9.20 20.07
C ILE A 180 0.68 -9.09 18.85
N LEU A 181 1.50 -8.04 18.76
CA LEU A 181 2.43 -7.85 17.65
C LEU A 181 3.48 -8.97 17.60
N ASP A 182 4.08 -9.30 18.76
CA ASP A 182 5.04 -10.39 18.87
C ASP A 182 4.45 -11.74 18.43
N HIS A 183 3.15 -11.97 18.69
CA HIS A 183 2.47 -13.18 18.24
C HIS A 183 2.20 -13.20 16.74
N ILE A 184 1.79 -12.06 16.17
CA ILE A 184 1.54 -11.94 14.73
C ILE A 184 2.82 -12.15 13.93
N ASP A 185 3.96 -11.64 14.46
CA ASP A 185 5.27 -11.78 13.84
C ASP A 185 5.96 -13.13 14.15
N ASP A 186 5.29 -14.05 14.88
CA ASP A 186 5.87 -15.35 15.23
C ASP A 186 5.93 -16.29 14.02
N ASP A 187 7.12 -16.52 13.50
CA ASP A 187 7.41 -17.35 12.32
C ASP A 187 7.02 -18.84 12.51
N GLU A 188 7.06 -19.33 13.74
CA GLU A 188 6.83 -20.75 14.03
C GLU A 188 5.35 -21.10 14.18
N LEU A 189 4.50 -20.13 14.52
CA LEU A 189 3.08 -20.33 14.75
C LEU A 189 2.23 -19.55 13.76
N HIS A 190 2.15 -18.25 13.90
CA HIS A 190 1.19 -17.41 13.18
C HIS A 190 1.56 -17.26 11.70
N MET A 191 2.78 -16.83 11.42
CA MET A 191 3.28 -16.66 10.05
C MET A 191 3.35 -17.98 9.29
N LYS A 192 3.60 -19.10 9.98
CA LYS A 192 3.61 -20.43 9.38
C LYS A 192 2.25 -20.84 8.83
N TRP A 193 1.15 -20.45 9.51
CA TRP A 193 -0.20 -20.69 9.00
C TRP A 193 -0.42 -19.93 7.68
N PHE A 194 -0.10 -18.62 7.65
CA PHE A 194 -0.22 -17.84 6.43
C PHE A 194 0.65 -18.40 5.29
N ALA A 195 1.91 -18.71 5.56
CA ALA A 195 2.81 -19.29 4.56
C ALA A 195 2.27 -20.62 4.00
N SER A 196 1.57 -21.44 4.80
CA SER A 196 0.96 -22.67 4.31
C SER A 196 -0.25 -22.46 3.42
N MET A 197 -0.86 -21.26 3.48
CA MET A 197 -2.07 -20.90 2.71
C MET A 197 -1.78 -20.02 1.52
N ASP A 198 -0.62 -19.37 1.46
CA ASP A 198 -0.28 -18.32 0.50
C ASP A 198 -0.45 -18.81 -0.96
N ASP A 199 0.15 -19.93 -1.29
CA ASP A 199 0.04 -20.56 -2.62
C ASP A 199 -1.43 -20.90 -2.99
N ILE A 200 -2.24 -21.28 -2.00
CA ILE A 200 -3.65 -21.66 -2.20
C ILE A 200 -4.51 -20.41 -2.42
N ILE A 201 -4.26 -19.36 -1.69
CA ILE A 201 -5.09 -18.13 -1.69
C ILE A 201 -4.81 -17.31 -2.94
N GLU A 202 -3.53 -17.03 -3.23
CA GLU A 202 -3.12 -16.09 -4.27
C GLU A 202 -3.48 -16.57 -5.68
N ASP A 203 -3.23 -17.83 -5.98
CA ASP A 203 -3.45 -18.39 -7.32
C ASP A 203 -4.91 -18.76 -7.62
N HIS A 204 -5.73 -18.93 -6.58
CA HIS A 204 -7.06 -19.54 -6.72
C HIS A 204 -8.25 -18.63 -6.40
N ASP A 205 -8.02 -17.32 -6.18
CA ASP A 205 -9.09 -16.34 -5.87
C ASP A 205 -9.91 -16.76 -4.63
N ILE A 206 -9.20 -17.11 -3.56
CA ILE A 206 -9.77 -17.46 -2.25
C ILE A 206 -9.72 -16.24 -1.33
N SER A 207 -10.86 -15.78 -0.83
CA SER A 207 -10.92 -14.71 0.19
C SER A 207 -11.07 -15.32 1.59
N LEU A 208 -10.24 -14.82 2.50
CA LEU A 208 -10.28 -15.12 3.93
C LEU A 208 -10.89 -13.98 4.76
N ASP A 209 -11.39 -12.91 4.14
CA ASP A 209 -11.77 -11.68 4.84
C ASP A 209 -12.80 -11.92 5.94
N GLU A 210 -13.89 -12.61 5.66
CA GLU A 210 -14.92 -12.93 6.65
C GLU A 210 -14.41 -13.93 7.70
N PHE A 211 -13.64 -14.93 7.26
CA PHE A 211 -13.02 -15.89 8.17
C PHE A 211 -12.11 -15.22 9.19
N LEU A 212 -11.30 -14.24 8.79
CA LEU A 212 -10.37 -13.54 9.68
C LEU A 212 -11.06 -12.47 10.53
N SER A 213 -12.10 -11.82 10.02
CA SER A 213 -12.76 -10.69 10.69
C SER A 213 -13.91 -11.08 11.61
N GLU A 214 -14.50 -12.28 11.46
CA GLU A 214 -15.63 -12.76 12.24
C GLU A 214 -15.27 -14.00 13.09
N GLU A 215 -15.46 -13.90 14.42
CA GLU A 215 -15.07 -14.93 15.38
C GLU A 215 -15.66 -16.32 15.06
N HIS A 216 -16.93 -16.33 14.66
CA HIS A 216 -17.69 -17.59 14.44
C HIS A 216 -17.76 -18.03 12.99
N HIS A 217 -17.20 -17.26 12.05
CA HIS A 217 -17.19 -17.61 10.64
C HIS A 217 -16.09 -18.65 10.38
N THR A 218 -16.45 -19.80 9.82
CA THR A 218 -15.53 -20.95 9.66
C THR A 218 -15.13 -21.23 8.22
N THR A 219 -15.69 -20.48 7.27
CA THR A 219 -15.49 -20.70 5.84
C THR A 219 -14.65 -19.59 5.17
N ALA A 220 -14.00 -19.94 4.09
CA ALA A 220 -13.39 -19.03 3.11
C ALA A 220 -14.28 -18.98 1.87
N GLU A 221 -14.25 -17.88 1.13
CA GLU A 221 -15.00 -17.73 -0.11
C GLU A 221 -14.09 -17.96 -1.32
N CYS A 222 -14.52 -18.80 -2.26
CA CYS A 222 -13.91 -18.95 -3.56
C CYS A 222 -14.65 -18.08 -4.58
N GLY A 223 -14.03 -16.98 -5.04
CA GLY A 223 -14.60 -16.07 -6.03
C GLY A 223 -14.85 -16.73 -7.39
N LYS A 224 -13.99 -17.66 -7.81
CA LYS A 224 -14.17 -18.40 -9.09
C LYS A 224 -15.35 -19.36 -9.08
N CYS A 225 -15.55 -20.07 -7.99
CA CYS A 225 -16.63 -21.06 -7.87
C CYS A 225 -17.91 -20.47 -7.26
N ASN A 226 -17.83 -19.27 -6.69
CA ASN A 226 -18.88 -18.58 -5.95
C ASN A 226 -19.47 -19.50 -4.86
N MET A 227 -18.61 -20.06 -4.01
CA MET A 227 -18.98 -20.97 -2.92
C MET A 227 -18.10 -20.79 -1.69
N GLU A 228 -18.67 -21.13 -0.54
CA GLU A 228 -17.96 -21.18 0.73
C GLU A 228 -17.32 -22.56 0.94
N ILE A 229 -16.13 -22.57 1.57
CA ILE A 229 -15.32 -23.74 1.84
C ILE A 229 -14.87 -23.68 3.30
N ASP A 230 -15.02 -24.75 4.06
CA ASP A 230 -14.47 -24.79 5.42
C ASP A 230 -12.98 -24.46 5.40
N CYS A 231 -12.57 -23.44 6.16
CA CYS A 231 -11.23 -22.85 6.11
C CYS A 231 -10.21 -23.73 6.88
N THR A 232 -9.97 -24.91 6.34
CA THR A 232 -8.86 -25.81 6.74
C THR A 232 -7.98 -26.04 5.53
N THR A 233 -6.67 -26.23 5.75
CA THR A 233 -5.71 -26.49 4.65
C THR A 233 -6.20 -27.65 3.78
N GLU A 234 -6.64 -28.77 4.37
CA GLU A 234 -7.14 -29.94 3.67
C GLU A 234 -8.33 -29.66 2.76
N ASN A 235 -9.35 -28.93 3.26
CA ASN A 235 -10.55 -28.62 2.48
C ASN A 235 -10.27 -27.61 1.37
N LEU A 236 -9.40 -26.64 1.62
CA LEU A 236 -8.98 -25.66 0.61
C LEU A 236 -8.15 -26.32 -0.49
N GLU A 237 -7.18 -27.17 -0.14
CA GLU A 237 -6.40 -27.97 -1.10
C GLU A 237 -7.33 -28.89 -1.93
N ASP A 238 -8.22 -29.65 -1.28
CA ASP A 238 -9.18 -30.52 -1.97
C ASP A 238 -10.08 -29.73 -2.94
N HIS A 239 -10.49 -28.50 -2.56
CA HIS A 239 -11.28 -27.65 -3.42
C HIS A 239 -10.50 -27.17 -4.63
N VAL A 240 -9.30 -26.58 -4.44
CA VAL A 240 -8.52 -25.96 -5.55
C VAL A 240 -8.04 -27.00 -6.55
N PHE A 241 -7.82 -28.25 -6.12
CA PHE A 241 -7.48 -29.35 -7.02
C PHE A 241 -8.69 -30.13 -7.55
N SER A 242 -9.92 -29.74 -7.18
CA SER A 242 -11.14 -30.39 -7.72
C SER A 242 -11.36 -30.11 -9.19
N GLU A 243 -11.97 -31.03 -9.91
CA GLU A 243 -12.39 -30.81 -11.31
C GLU A 243 -13.32 -29.61 -11.46
N THR A 244 -14.15 -29.34 -10.46
CA THR A 244 -15.09 -28.20 -10.48
C THR A 244 -14.36 -26.87 -10.49
N HIS A 245 -13.31 -26.72 -9.66
CA HIS A 245 -12.52 -25.50 -9.59
C HIS A 245 -11.61 -25.33 -10.82
N LEU A 246 -10.94 -26.39 -11.23
CA LEU A 246 -10.01 -26.35 -12.37
C LEU A 246 -10.72 -26.02 -13.70
N ASN A 247 -11.97 -26.47 -13.88
CA ASN A 247 -12.76 -26.14 -15.09
C ASN A 247 -13.21 -24.68 -15.15
N GLN A 248 -13.01 -23.86 -14.12
CA GLN A 248 -13.28 -22.42 -14.15
C GLN A 248 -12.11 -21.61 -14.75
N PHE A 249 -10.98 -22.25 -15.05
CA PHE A 249 -9.81 -21.60 -15.69
C PHE A 249 -9.82 -21.67 -17.24
N ASP A 250 -10.76 -22.40 -17.84
CA ASP A 250 -10.94 -22.50 -19.31
C ASP A 250 -11.99 -21.48 -19.80
#